data_8f24078578a2d2893b7f0ebe3268cc5a
#
_entry.id   8f24078578a2d2893b7f0ebe3268cc5a
#
_cell.length_a   1.000
_cell.length_b   1.000
_cell.length_c   1.000
_cell.angle_alpha   90.00
_cell.angle_beta   90.00
_cell.angle_gamma   90.00
#
_symmetry.space_group_name_H-M   'P 1'
#
loop_
_entity.id
_entity.type
_entity.pdbx_description
1 polymer ?
#
loop_
_entity_poly.entity_id
_entity_poly.type
_entity_poly.pdbx_seq_one_letter_code
_entity_poly.pdbx_strand_id
1 'polypeptide(L)'
;IMASGNEQVILCERGIRTFDDYTRNTLDLAAVPMLHELTHLPVIVDPSHATGINRLVSPMAMSATACNADGLIIEVHNDPIHALCDGAQSLRPEQFDVLMGKIREIRKVVTA
;
A
#
# COMPACT_ATOMS: atom_id res chain seq x y z
N ILE A 1 6.26 3.29 20.70
CA ILE A 1 7.65 3.09 20.21
C ILE A 1 8.47 4.35 20.44
N MET A 2 8.03 5.49 19.95
CA MET A 2 8.76 6.76 20.09
C MET A 2 8.94 7.19 21.54
N ALA A 3 7.92 6.98 22.37
CA ALA A 3 7.99 7.28 23.80
C ALA A 3 9.06 6.46 24.52
N SER A 4 9.46 5.33 23.96
CA SER A 4 10.54 4.47 24.49
C SER A 4 11.93 4.85 23.96
N GLY A 5 12.03 5.94 23.20
CA GLY A 5 13.31 6.48 22.73
C GLY A 5 13.69 6.10 21.29
N ASN A 6 12.86 5.33 20.58
CA ASN A 6 13.12 4.99 19.18
C ASN A 6 12.30 5.89 18.25
N GLU A 7 12.97 6.76 17.52
CA GLU A 7 12.36 7.70 16.58
C GLU A 7 12.30 7.16 15.14
N GLN A 8 12.90 6.00 14.88
CA GLN A 8 12.88 5.37 13.56
C GLN A 8 11.57 4.62 13.37
N VAL A 9 10.51 5.34 13.02
CA VAL A 9 9.15 4.83 12.90
C VAL A 9 8.61 5.20 11.52
N ILE A 10 7.93 4.24 10.89
CA ILE A 10 7.21 4.42 9.62
C ILE A 10 5.74 4.14 9.89
N LEU A 11 4.85 5.02 9.45
CA LEU A 11 3.42 4.80 9.52
C LEU A 11 2.94 4.03 8.29
N CYS A 12 1.99 3.12 8.48
CA CYS A 12 1.45 2.32 7.38
C CYS A 12 -0.06 2.36 7.38
N GLU A 13 -0.65 2.85 6.29
CA GLU A 13 -2.08 2.71 6.04
C GLU A 13 -2.31 1.35 5.37
N ARG A 14 -2.99 0.44 6.06
CA ARG A 14 -3.27 -0.91 5.55
C ARG A 14 -4.74 -1.30 5.63
N GLY A 15 -5.62 -0.30 5.66
CA GLY A 15 -7.07 -0.49 5.68
C GLY A 15 -7.70 -0.28 7.04
N ILE A 16 -8.92 0.22 7.00
CA ILE A 16 -9.75 0.41 8.18
C ILE A 16 -11.06 -0.37 8.03
N ARG A 17 -11.67 -0.74 9.15
CA ARG A 17 -12.97 -1.38 9.13
C ARG A 17 -14.08 -0.36 8.92
N THR A 18 -14.93 -0.63 7.92
CA THR A 18 -16.11 0.19 7.63
C THR A 18 -17.30 -0.73 7.37
N PHE A 19 -18.45 -0.14 7.07
CA PHE A 19 -19.62 -0.90 6.62
C PHE A 19 -19.52 -1.36 5.17
N ASP A 20 -18.50 -0.90 4.42
CA ASP A 20 -18.26 -1.33 3.04
C ASP A 20 -17.76 -2.78 3.04
N ASP A 21 -18.37 -3.64 2.20
CA ASP A 21 -18.05 -5.06 2.12
C ASP A 21 -17.47 -5.49 0.76
N TYR A 22 -17.19 -4.56 -0.14
CA TYR A 22 -16.57 -4.87 -1.43
C TYR A 22 -15.13 -5.35 -1.30
N THR A 23 -14.43 -4.86 -0.30
CA THR A 23 -13.05 -5.26 0.01
C THR A 23 -12.97 -5.74 1.45
N ARG A 24 -11.86 -6.39 1.79
CA ARG A 24 -11.64 -6.84 3.17
C ARG A 24 -11.70 -5.67 4.15
N ASN A 25 -10.97 -4.60 3.83
CA ASN A 25 -10.96 -3.35 4.58
C ASN A 25 -11.02 -2.20 3.59
N THR A 26 -11.44 -1.04 4.04
CA THR A 26 -11.43 0.18 3.23
C THR A 26 -10.04 0.83 3.31
N LEU A 27 -9.42 1.06 2.16
CA LEU A 27 -8.14 1.76 2.08
C LEU A 27 -8.38 3.26 2.16
N ASP A 28 -7.93 3.88 3.26
CA ASP A 28 -8.09 5.31 3.50
C ASP A 28 -6.89 6.07 2.95
N LEU A 29 -6.92 6.41 1.67
CA LEU A 29 -5.82 7.14 1.03
C LEU A 29 -5.73 8.60 1.48
N ALA A 30 -6.83 9.20 1.93
CA ALA A 30 -6.81 10.54 2.48
C ALA A 30 -5.95 10.64 3.73
N ALA A 31 -5.75 9.53 4.45
CA ALA A 31 -4.86 9.50 5.60
C ALA A 31 -3.41 9.85 5.23
N VAL A 32 -2.97 9.56 4.00
CA VAL A 32 -1.58 9.83 3.58
C VAL A 32 -1.26 11.33 3.65
N PRO A 33 -1.95 12.22 2.91
CA PRO A 33 -1.65 13.65 3.02
C PRO A 33 -1.95 14.22 4.41
N MET A 34 -2.98 13.71 5.10
CA MET A 34 -3.29 14.17 6.46
C MET A 34 -2.15 13.85 7.43
N LEU A 35 -1.59 12.66 7.37
CA LEU A 35 -0.47 12.28 8.24
C LEU A 35 0.79 13.07 7.89
N HIS A 36 1.02 13.39 6.61
CA HIS A 36 2.13 14.25 6.21
C HIS A 36 2.02 15.67 6.82
N GLU A 37 0.81 16.16 7.04
CA GLU A 37 0.60 17.43 7.73
C GLU A 37 0.83 17.33 9.25
N LEU A 38 0.49 16.19 9.83
CA LEU A 38 0.51 15.98 11.29
C LEU A 38 1.87 15.54 11.82
N THR A 39 2.71 14.93 11.00
CA THR A 39 3.99 14.38 11.43
C THR A 39 5.02 14.41 10.30
N HIS A 40 6.29 14.38 10.69
CA HIS A 40 7.41 14.27 9.76
C HIS A 40 7.73 12.83 9.35
N LEU A 41 7.04 11.85 9.94
CA LEU A 41 7.34 10.44 9.69
C LEU A 41 6.95 10.02 8.27
N PRO A 42 7.67 9.05 7.67
CA PRO A 42 7.25 8.47 6.41
C PRO A 42 5.91 7.76 6.55
N VAL A 43 5.11 7.83 5.50
CA VAL A 43 3.80 7.16 5.41
C VAL A 43 3.80 6.22 4.21
N ILE A 44 3.65 4.93 4.45
CA ILE A 44 3.56 3.92 3.41
C ILE A 44 2.15 3.33 3.36
N VAL A 45 1.82 2.67 2.28
CA VAL A 45 0.48 2.10 2.05
C VAL A 45 0.60 0.62 1.71
N ASP A 46 -0.28 -0.18 2.28
CA ASP A 46 -0.38 -1.62 2.05
C ASP A 46 -1.73 -1.93 1.38
N PRO A 47 -1.81 -1.89 0.06
CA PRO A 47 -3.05 -2.18 -0.66
C PRO A 47 -3.39 -3.67 -0.66
N SER A 48 -2.42 -4.54 -0.44
CA SER A 48 -2.62 -5.99 -0.41
C SER A 48 -3.51 -6.40 0.77
N HIS A 49 -3.15 -5.99 1.98
CA HIS A 49 -3.92 -6.30 3.17
C HIS A 49 -5.22 -5.51 3.24
N ALA A 50 -5.23 -4.28 2.73
CA ALA A 50 -6.46 -3.49 2.72
C ALA A 50 -7.52 -4.11 1.82
N THR A 51 -7.22 -4.33 0.55
CA THR A 51 -8.21 -4.84 -0.40
C THR A 51 -8.49 -6.32 -0.22
N GLY A 52 -7.47 -7.13 0.06
CA GLY A 52 -7.58 -8.58 0.15
C GLY A 52 -7.83 -9.25 -1.20
N ILE A 53 -7.73 -8.52 -2.30
CA ILE A 53 -8.07 -8.97 -3.67
C ILE A 53 -6.95 -8.55 -4.62
N ASN A 54 -6.28 -9.52 -5.26
CA ASN A 54 -5.09 -9.24 -6.04
C ASN A 54 -5.33 -8.28 -7.22
N ARG A 55 -6.48 -8.35 -7.89
CA ARG A 55 -6.77 -7.48 -9.03
C ARG A 55 -6.93 -6.01 -8.64
N LEU A 56 -7.15 -5.71 -7.36
CA LEU A 56 -7.29 -4.36 -6.86
C LEU A 56 -5.97 -3.76 -6.37
N VAL A 57 -4.95 -4.59 -6.18
CA VAL A 57 -3.67 -4.14 -5.64
C VAL A 57 -2.99 -3.12 -6.56
N SER A 58 -2.90 -3.41 -7.84
CA SER A 58 -2.23 -2.50 -8.79
C SER A 58 -2.90 -1.13 -8.88
N PRO A 59 -4.23 -1.01 -9.09
CA PRO A 59 -4.86 0.31 -9.12
C PRO A 59 -4.74 1.06 -7.80
N MET A 60 -4.81 0.38 -6.65
CA MET A 60 -4.67 1.03 -5.36
C MET A 60 -3.22 1.44 -5.06
N ALA A 61 -2.26 0.65 -5.49
CA ALA A 61 -0.83 1.02 -5.38
C ALA A 61 -0.51 2.26 -6.22
N MET A 62 -1.04 2.34 -7.43
CA MET A 62 -0.89 3.53 -8.28
C MET A 62 -1.55 4.76 -7.64
N SER A 63 -2.73 4.60 -7.08
CA SER A 63 -3.46 5.67 -6.40
C SER A 63 -2.71 6.15 -5.15
N ALA A 64 -2.16 5.24 -4.37
CA ALA A 64 -1.33 5.57 -3.21
C ALA A 64 -0.10 6.37 -3.62
N THR A 65 0.55 5.98 -4.71
CA THR A 65 1.69 6.73 -5.25
C THR A 65 1.28 8.12 -5.69
N ALA A 66 0.11 8.24 -6.33
CA ALA A 66 -0.42 9.52 -6.81
C ALA A 66 -0.74 10.48 -5.66
N CYS A 67 -1.16 10.00 -4.50
CA CYS A 67 -1.37 10.86 -3.32
C CYS A 67 -0.09 11.08 -2.50
N ASN A 68 1.06 10.74 -3.05
CA ASN A 68 2.38 11.00 -2.48
C ASN A 68 2.73 10.13 -1.27
N ALA A 69 2.29 8.88 -1.22
CA ALA A 69 2.81 7.94 -0.24
C ALA A 69 4.34 7.79 -0.41
N ASP A 70 5.03 7.63 0.70
CA ASP A 70 6.49 7.50 0.70
C ASP A 70 6.95 6.11 0.25
N GLY A 71 6.08 5.11 0.34
CA GLY A 71 6.38 3.76 -0.10
C GLY A 71 5.15 2.87 -0.09
N LEU A 72 5.35 1.62 -0.46
CA LEU A 72 4.29 0.61 -0.56
C LEU A 72 4.78 -0.70 0.06
N ILE A 73 3.84 -1.45 0.63
CA ILE A 73 4.05 -2.87 0.97
C ILE A 73 3.10 -3.67 0.10
N ILE A 74 3.64 -4.60 -0.68
CA ILE A 74 2.86 -5.42 -1.60
C ILE A 74 3.25 -6.88 -1.44
N GLU A 75 2.25 -7.74 -1.25
CA GLU A 75 2.44 -9.17 -1.20
C GLU A 75 2.69 -9.71 -2.60
N VAL A 76 3.79 -10.45 -2.76
CA VAL A 76 4.18 -11.08 -4.03
C VAL A 76 4.44 -12.55 -3.76
N HIS A 77 3.95 -13.41 -4.64
CA HIS A 77 4.14 -14.85 -4.53
C HIS A 77 4.26 -15.46 -5.93
N ASN A 78 5.20 -16.37 -6.11
CA ASN A 78 5.39 -17.05 -7.40
C ASN A 78 4.27 -18.04 -7.73
N ASP A 79 3.51 -18.48 -6.74
CA ASP A 79 2.37 -19.38 -6.89
C ASP A 79 1.26 -19.00 -5.89
N PRO A 80 0.50 -17.90 -6.13
CA PRO A 80 -0.50 -17.41 -5.19
C PRO A 80 -1.59 -18.41 -4.84
N ILE A 81 -1.96 -19.30 -5.77
CA ILE A 81 -3.00 -20.31 -5.57
C ILE A 81 -2.61 -21.28 -4.45
N HIS A 82 -1.33 -21.62 -4.34
CA HIS A 82 -0.80 -22.56 -3.35
C HIS A 82 -0.06 -21.87 -2.20
N ALA A 83 -0.17 -20.55 -2.07
CA ALA A 83 0.49 -19.81 -1.00
C ALA A 83 -0.06 -20.25 0.37
N LEU A 84 0.84 -20.35 1.36
CA LEU A 84 0.47 -20.71 2.72
C LEU A 84 -0.33 -19.61 3.41
N CYS A 85 -0.12 -18.36 3.02
CA CYS A 85 -0.87 -17.22 3.52
C CYS A 85 -0.98 -16.14 2.42
N ASP A 86 -2.02 -15.30 2.53
CA ASP A 86 -2.24 -14.11 1.71
C ASP A 86 -2.24 -14.34 0.18
N GLY A 87 -2.51 -15.59 -0.27
CA GLY A 87 -2.51 -15.91 -1.70
C GLY A 87 -3.54 -15.12 -2.50
N ALA A 88 -4.74 -14.91 -1.93
CA ALA A 88 -5.84 -14.19 -2.59
C ALA A 88 -5.51 -12.72 -2.89
N GLN A 89 -4.59 -12.14 -2.16
CA GLN A 89 -4.17 -10.74 -2.29
C GLN A 89 -2.78 -10.57 -2.90
N SER A 90 -2.07 -11.68 -3.20
CA SER A 90 -0.71 -11.62 -3.70
C SER A 90 -0.68 -11.42 -5.21
N LEU A 91 0.27 -10.60 -5.67
CA LEU A 91 0.62 -10.49 -7.07
C LEU A 91 1.62 -11.58 -7.45
N ARG A 92 1.67 -11.92 -8.75
CA ARG A 92 2.77 -12.69 -9.29
C ARG A 92 3.98 -11.77 -9.55
N PRO A 93 5.22 -12.32 -9.56
CA PRO A 93 6.40 -11.49 -9.81
C PRO A 93 6.34 -10.67 -11.10
N GLU A 94 5.84 -11.23 -12.19
CA GLU A 94 5.70 -10.51 -13.46
C GLU A 94 4.68 -9.38 -13.40
N GLN A 95 3.61 -9.54 -12.63
CA GLN A 95 2.63 -8.48 -12.39
C GLN A 95 3.25 -7.34 -11.56
N PHE A 96 4.03 -7.70 -10.56
CA PHE A 96 4.73 -6.74 -9.72
C PHE A 96 5.74 -5.92 -10.53
N ASP A 97 6.48 -6.58 -11.43
CA ASP A 97 7.44 -5.89 -12.30
C ASP A 97 6.77 -4.83 -13.18
N VAL A 98 5.65 -5.19 -13.82
CA VAL A 98 4.85 -4.25 -14.63
C VAL A 98 4.35 -3.10 -13.76
N LEU A 99 3.82 -3.40 -12.57
CA LEU A 99 3.32 -2.39 -11.64
C LEU A 99 4.43 -1.42 -11.24
N MET A 100 5.63 -1.90 -10.94
CA MET A 100 6.74 -1.05 -10.53
C MET A 100 7.16 -0.07 -11.61
N GLY A 101 7.07 -0.48 -12.88
CA GLY A 101 7.30 0.45 -14.00
C GLY A 101 6.32 1.62 -13.98
N LYS A 102 5.04 1.35 -13.78
CA LYS A 102 4.00 2.37 -13.70
C LYS A 102 4.18 3.27 -12.48
N ILE A 103 4.50 2.69 -11.33
CA ILE A 103 4.72 3.42 -10.09
C ILE A 103 5.88 4.42 -10.24
N ARG A 104 6.97 4.01 -10.85
CA ARG A 104 8.11 4.90 -11.09
C ARG A 104 7.72 6.11 -11.93
N GLU A 105 6.91 5.91 -12.97
CA GLU A 105 6.44 7.02 -13.81
C GLU A 105 5.52 7.97 -13.03
N ILE A 106 4.58 7.44 -12.24
CA ILE A 106 3.70 8.25 -11.41
C ILE A 106 4.53 9.01 -10.37
N ARG A 107 5.50 8.35 -9.75
CA ARG A 107 6.37 8.98 -8.75
C ARG A 107 7.12 10.19 -9.32
N LYS A 108 7.60 10.10 -10.55
CA LYS A 108 8.25 11.22 -11.23
C LYS A 108 7.35 12.45 -11.33
N VAL A 109 6.09 12.23 -11.69
CA VAL A 109 5.11 13.31 -11.79
C VAL A 109 4.84 13.95 -10.44
N VAL A 110 4.64 13.13 -9.41
CA VAL A 110 4.26 13.60 -8.07
C VAL A 110 5.41 14.34 -7.37
N THR A 111 6.65 13.92 -7.61
CA THR A 111 7.83 14.50 -6.95
C THR A 111 8.59 15.50 -7.81
N ALA A 112 8.07 15.85 -8.97
CA ALA A 112 8.69 16.80 -9.89
C ALA A 112 8.73 18.22 -9.32
#